data_86680e8fbebf56875eb0eeab6cb0fee2
#
_entry.id   86680e8fbebf56875eb0eeab6cb0fee2
#
_cell.length_a   1.000
_cell.length_b   1.000
_cell.length_c   1.000
_cell.angle_alpha   90.00
_cell.angle_beta   90.00
_cell.angle_gamma   90.00
#
_symmetry.space_group_name_H-M   'P 1'
#
loop_
_entity.id
_entity.type
_entity.pdbx_description
1 polymer ?
#
loop_
_entity_poly.entity_id
_entity_poly.type
_entity_poly.pdbx_seq_one_letter_code
_entity_poly.pdbx_strand_id
1 'polypeptide(L)'
;MNGAGPALAQAGPDTAAASTVLCAGWAACDAKGDPSHGYGAHAGTMFWRMYAGNNCTNYAAYAESTAFGAPAPSYLLGNAGQWAASAAAHGVPVNGTPAVGAVAEWDGGAPGMGAAGHVAVVEGVGPGGSYIVISQQAIGSDPNGYDWTRINAGAAPGQWQEWPSHFIHFPGTGGGAGTGGGGAGRGGGPAAGTSVGYYDPQDSSYRLQAAPGQAAAPITVHHGWAGAVPLAGDWTGSGTDSIGWYIPARGRFFLRDQITGGPAARSFALGPPGMMPLAGNWDGQSGTSVGYYDPATGTFHLRNALSGGRASETFRFGPPHMIPLAGDWAGAGRAGVGYYDPSTGTFHLRSGLSGGPASAVFRFGPPHMIPLAGDWAGAGHAGVGYYNPADGWFHLRDRLSAGPASQQFKFGPGGMVPLAGDWGAA
;
A
#
# COMPACT_ATOMS: atom_id res chain seq x y z
N MET A 1 -61.64 17.48 32.50
CA MET A 1 -61.03 16.17 32.52
C MET A 1 -59.91 16.19 31.47
N ASN A 2 -58.70 16.42 31.92
CA ASN A 2 -57.52 16.53 31.04
C ASN A 2 -56.86 15.15 30.96
N GLY A 3 -56.97 14.54 29.78
CA GLY A 3 -56.22 13.32 29.45
C GLY A 3 -54.82 13.66 28.98
N ALA A 4 -53.83 13.38 29.79
CA ALA A 4 -52.43 13.41 29.37
C ALA A 4 -52.14 12.15 28.53
N GLY A 5 -51.76 12.35 27.28
CA GLY A 5 -51.22 11.28 26.42
C GLY A 5 -49.87 10.79 26.90
N PRO A 6 -49.48 9.54 26.60
CA PRO A 6 -48.23 8.99 27.05
C PRO A 6 -47.03 9.68 26.36
N ALA A 7 -46.05 10.10 27.15
CA ALA A 7 -44.81 10.64 26.68
C ALA A 7 -44.06 9.55 25.91
N LEU A 8 -43.69 9.86 24.67
CA LEU A 8 -42.75 9.07 23.88
C LEU A 8 -41.40 9.08 24.60
N ALA A 9 -40.96 7.92 25.05
CA ALA A 9 -39.61 7.72 25.55
C ALA A 9 -38.64 8.06 24.41
N GLN A 10 -37.78 9.06 24.63
CA GLN A 10 -36.64 9.33 23.77
C GLN A 10 -35.72 8.13 23.87
N ALA A 11 -35.52 7.42 22.77
CA ALA A 11 -34.44 6.45 22.64
C ALA A 11 -33.13 7.20 22.91
N GLY A 12 -32.41 6.78 23.94
CA GLY A 12 -31.04 7.22 24.18
C GLY A 12 -30.15 6.87 23.00
N PRO A 13 -28.97 7.50 22.86
CA PRO A 13 -28.07 7.20 21.75
C PRO A 13 -27.75 5.71 21.80
N ASP A 14 -27.96 5.02 20.68
CA ASP A 14 -27.52 3.63 20.45
C ASP A 14 -26.04 3.57 20.76
N THR A 15 -25.68 2.93 21.88
CA THR A 15 -24.29 2.58 22.16
C THR A 15 -23.92 1.47 21.18
N ALA A 16 -23.34 1.85 20.05
CA ALA A 16 -22.81 0.89 19.08
C ALA A 16 -21.88 -0.08 19.81
N ALA A 17 -22.01 -1.38 19.54
CA ALA A 17 -21.13 -2.38 20.11
C ALA A 17 -19.66 -2.00 19.86
N ALA A 18 -18.78 -2.22 20.85
CA ALA A 18 -17.37 -1.89 20.72
C ALA A 18 -16.73 -2.60 19.53
N SER A 19 -17.12 -3.86 19.31
CA SER A 19 -16.65 -4.68 18.21
C SER A 19 -17.77 -5.47 17.56
N THR A 20 -17.58 -5.85 16.30
CA THR A 20 -18.50 -6.69 15.51
C THR A 20 -17.69 -7.66 14.67
N VAL A 21 -17.88 -8.97 14.87
CA VAL A 21 -17.27 -10.00 14.04
C VAL A 21 -17.93 -9.98 12.66
N LEU A 22 -17.14 -9.76 11.63
CA LEU A 22 -17.59 -9.69 10.23
C LEU A 22 -17.67 -11.08 9.61
N CYS A 23 -16.70 -11.93 9.90
CA CYS A 23 -16.68 -13.36 9.55
C CYS A 23 -15.79 -14.13 10.53
N ALA A 24 -15.98 -15.45 10.63
CA ALA A 24 -15.19 -16.34 11.44
C ALA A 24 -14.85 -17.62 10.66
N GLY A 25 -13.59 -18.06 10.76
CA GLY A 25 -13.05 -19.20 10.03
C GLY A 25 -12.52 -18.87 8.65
N TRP A 26 -11.37 -19.46 8.30
CA TRP A 26 -10.66 -19.14 7.04
C TRP A 26 -11.56 -19.24 5.81
N ALA A 27 -12.24 -20.37 5.61
CA ALA A 27 -13.06 -20.59 4.42
C ALA A 27 -14.25 -19.63 4.34
N ALA A 28 -14.87 -19.30 5.50
CA ALA A 28 -16.02 -18.40 5.54
C ALA A 28 -15.59 -16.94 5.27
N CYS A 29 -14.43 -16.53 5.77
CA CYS A 29 -13.87 -15.21 5.52
C CYS A 29 -13.40 -15.08 4.07
N ASP A 30 -12.65 -16.06 3.56
CA ASP A 30 -12.23 -16.07 2.15
C ASP A 30 -13.42 -16.00 1.18
N ALA A 31 -14.54 -16.70 1.49
CA ALA A 31 -15.76 -16.66 0.68
C ALA A 31 -16.47 -15.30 0.68
N LYS A 32 -16.29 -14.51 1.74
CA LYS A 32 -16.79 -13.12 1.84
C LYS A 32 -15.89 -12.09 1.19
N GLY A 33 -14.68 -12.48 0.80
CA GLY A 33 -13.66 -11.58 0.29
C GLY A 33 -12.76 -10.98 1.38
N ASP A 34 -12.85 -11.50 2.60
CA ASP A 34 -12.04 -11.15 3.77
C ASP A 34 -10.91 -12.20 3.90
N PRO A 35 -9.79 -12.05 3.17
CA PRO A 35 -8.83 -13.14 2.98
C PRO A 35 -8.04 -13.45 4.25
N SER A 36 -7.83 -14.74 4.50
CA SER A 36 -6.87 -15.22 5.49
C SER A 36 -5.40 -15.05 5.04
N HIS A 37 -5.17 -14.41 3.91
CA HIS A 37 -3.88 -14.30 3.22
C HIS A 37 -3.24 -15.68 2.92
N GLY A 38 -4.02 -16.76 3.01
CA GLY A 38 -3.55 -18.14 2.83
C GLY A 38 -2.88 -18.75 4.06
N TYR A 39 -2.97 -18.11 5.22
CA TYR A 39 -2.33 -18.58 6.47
C TYR A 39 -2.66 -20.02 6.83
N GLY A 40 -3.88 -20.48 6.57
CA GLY A 40 -4.29 -21.84 6.86
C GLY A 40 -3.38 -22.93 6.30
N ALA A 41 -2.81 -22.70 5.11
CA ALA A 41 -1.83 -23.61 4.51
C ALA A 41 -0.41 -23.45 5.08
N HIS A 42 -0.14 -22.38 5.82
CA HIS A 42 1.18 -21.99 6.33
C HIS A 42 1.28 -21.94 7.85
N ALA A 43 0.21 -22.21 8.57
CA ALA A 43 0.18 -22.15 10.04
C ALA A 43 1.25 -23.04 10.71
N GLY A 44 1.64 -24.13 10.07
CA GLY A 44 2.74 -25.00 10.54
C GLY A 44 4.15 -24.43 10.35
N THR A 45 4.29 -23.26 9.71
CA THR A 45 5.57 -22.59 9.45
C THR A 45 5.76 -21.44 10.44
N MET A 46 6.99 -21.26 10.91
CA MET A 46 7.38 -20.18 11.81
C MET A 46 7.72 -18.92 10.98
N PHE A 47 7.04 -17.80 11.27
CA PHE A 47 7.33 -16.50 10.70
C PHE A 47 7.95 -15.57 11.76
N TRP A 48 8.87 -14.72 11.38
CA TRP A 48 9.58 -13.75 12.25
C TRP A 48 10.09 -14.36 13.58
N ARG A 49 10.45 -15.64 13.59
CA ARG A 49 10.82 -16.41 14.80
C ARG A 49 9.68 -16.52 15.83
N MET A 50 8.41 -16.39 15.40
CA MET A 50 7.25 -16.69 16.22
C MET A 50 6.99 -18.19 16.23
N TYR A 51 6.33 -18.68 17.27
CA TYR A 51 5.96 -20.10 17.36
C TYR A 51 4.98 -20.46 16.24
N ALA A 52 5.28 -21.53 15.50
CA ALA A 52 4.37 -22.06 14.50
C ALA A 52 3.04 -22.49 15.16
N GLY A 53 1.94 -22.39 14.41
CA GLY A 53 0.60 -22.77 14.87
C GLY A 53 -0.40 -21.61 14.77
N ASN A 54 -1.62 -21.92 15.15
CA ASN A 54 -2.73 -20.96 15.15
C ASN A 54 -2.59 -20.01 16.35
N ASN A 55 -1.78 -18.98 16.22
CA ASN A 55 -1.60 -17.95 17.24
C ASN A 55 -1.45 -16.57 16.60
N CYS A 56 -1.78 -15.54 17.35
CA CYS A 56 -1.85 -14.16 16.89
C CYS A 56 -0.50 -13.63 16.38
N THR A 57 0.60 -13.94 17.05
CA THR A 57 1.93 -13.43 16.68
C THR A 57 2.46 -14.06 15.40
N ASN A 58 2.25 -15.37 15.21
CA ASN A 58 2.67 -16.02 13.97
C ASN A 58 1.80 -15.60 12.78
N TYR A 59 0.49 -15.42 13.01
CA TYR A 59 -0.40 -14.88 11.99
C TYR A 59 -0.02 -13.47 11.59
N ALA A 60 0.16 -12.55 12.55
CA ALA A 60 0.56 -11.18 12.24
C ALA A 60 1.90 -11.12 11.51
N ALA A 61 2.90 -11.89 11.95
CA ALA A 61 4.20 -12.00 11.28
C ALA A 61 4.08 -12.54 9.85
N TYR A 62 3.19 -13.52 9.62
CA TYR A 62 2.88 -14.04 8.30
C TYR A 62 2.23 -12.98 7.40
N ALA A 63 1.16 -12.34 7.87
CA ALA A 63 0.42 -11.33 7.12
C ALA A 63 1.31 -10.13 6.79
N GLU A 64 2.10 -9.65 7.76
CA GLU A 64 3.09 -8.59 7.55
C GLU A 64 4.10 -8.96 6.46
N SER A 65 4.63 -10.19 6.51
CA SER A 65 5.62 -10.65 5.52
C SER A 65 5.04 -10.84 4.13
N THR A 66 3.79 -11.36 4.03
CA THR A 66 3.24 -11.85 2.76
C THR A 66 2.25 -10.89 2.12
N ALA A 67 1.40 -10.23 2.92
CA ALA A 67 0.41 -9.30 2.42
C ALA A 67 0.92 -7.85 2.39
N PHE A 68 1.74 -7.48 3.36
CA PHE A 68 2.21 -6.10 3.53
C PHE A 68 3.71 -5.92 3.22
N GLY A 69 4.43 -7.00 2.93
CA GLY A 69 5.82 -6.95 2.46
C GLY A 69 6.84 -6.50 3.51
N ALA A 70 6.48 -6.54 4.79
CA ALA A 70 7.36 -6.16 5.85
C ALA A 70 8.50 -7.20 6.04
N PRO A 71 9.77 -6.79 6.08
CA PRO A 71 10.87 -7.69 6.33
C PRO A 71 10.84 -8.19 7.79
N ALA A 72 11.27 -9.44 7.99
CA ALA A 72 11.42 -9.97 9.34
C ALA A 72 12.34 -9.08 10.17
N PRO A 73 11.93 -8.62 11.36
CA PRO A 73 12.80 -7.86 12.25
C PRO A 73 14.10 -8.62 12.58
N SER A 74 15.21 -7.92 12.63
CA SER A 74 16.51 -8.51 13.03
C SER A 74 16.58 -8.82 14.53
N TYR A 75 15.61 -8.33 15.31
CA TYR A 75 15.47 -8.47 16.75
C TYR A 75 14.24 -9.33 17.11
N LEU A 76 14.09 -9.70 18.37
CA LEU A 76 12.95 -10.45 18.87
C LEU A 76 11.83 -9.49 19.30
N LEU A 77 10.62 -9.76 18.87
CA LEU A 77 9.43 -8.97 19.25
C LEU A 77 8.87 -9.39 20.62
N GLY A 78 9.07 -10.64 21.02
CA GLY A 78 8.56 -11.16 22.29
C GLY A 78 7.11 -11.66 22.21
N ASN A 79 6.41 -11.67 23.35
CA ASN A 79 4.99 -11.92 23.41
C ASN A 79 4.19 -10.79 22.74
N ALA A 80 2.93 -11.05 22.40
CA ALA A 80 2.10 -10.09 21.66
C ALA A 80 2.11 -8.69 22.27
N GLY A 81 1.84 -8.53 23.56
CA GLY A 81 1.86 -7.24 24.24
C GLY A 81 3.27 -6.67 24.55
N GLN A 82 4.28 -7.13 23.82
CA GLN A 82 5.65 -6.60 23.91
C GLN A 82 6.14 -6.08 22.54
N TRP A 83 5.34 -6.27 21.50
CA TRP A 83 5.73 -5.94 20.14
C TRP A 83 5.95 -4.44 19.96
N ALA A 84 5.05 -3.60 20.52
CA ALA A 84 5.16 -2.14 20.45
C ALA A 84 6.46 -1.64 21.11
N ALA A 85 6.74 -2.09 22.33
CA ALA A 85 7.95 -1.72 23.02
C ALA A 85 9.22 -2.18 22.29
N SER A 86 9.23 -3.43 21.83
CA SER A 86 10.36 -4.00 21.05
C SER A 86 10.56 -3.27 19.72
N ALA A 87 9.49 -2.98 18.99
CA ALA A 87 9.53 -2.26 17.72
C ALA A 87 10.03 -0.83 17.89
N ALA A 88 9.48 -0.08 18.86
CA ALA A 88 9.89 1.28 19.17
C ALA A 88 11.37 1.38 19.57
N ALA A 89 11.87 0.44 20.37
CA ALA A 89 13.28 0.38 20.77
C ALA A 89 14.23 0.21 19.56
N HIS A 90 13.73 -0.26 18.42
CA HIS A 90 14.49 -0.46 17.18
C HIS A 90 14.08 0.52 16.07
N GLY A 91 13.41 1.63 16.42
CA GLY A 91 13.11 2.70 15.49
C GLY A 91 11.92 2.46 14.55
N VAL A 92 11.13 1.40 14.79
CA VAL A 92 9.86 1.20 14.08
C VAL A 92 8.83 2.17 14.67
N PRO A 93 8.10 2.94 13.85
CA PRO A 93 7.09 3.86 14.34
C PRO A 93 5.98 3.12 15.10
N VAL A 94 5.68 3.59 16.31
CA VAL A 94 4.59 3.11 17.16
C VAL A 94 3.81 4.31 17.64
N ASN A 95 2.50 4.30 17.45
CA ASN A 95 1.63 5.43 17.84
C ASN A 95 0.18 4.98 18.08
N GLY A 96 -0.72 5.93 18.31
CA GLY A 96 -2.16 5.68 18.48
C GLY A 96 -2.99 5.82 17.21
N THR A 97 -2.36 6.00 16.03
CA THR A 97 -3.06 6.23 14.75
C THR A 97 -3.10 4.96 13.93
N PRO A 98 -4.30 4.42 13.61
CA PRO A 98 -4.41 3.24 12.78
C PRO A 98 -4.04 3.53 11.33
N ALA A 99 -3.41 2.55 10.67
CA ALA A 99 -3.22 2.53 9.23
C ALA A 99 -3.39 1.10 8.72
N VAL A 100 -3.86 0.94 7.49
CA VAL A 100 -3.92 -0.39 6.85
C VAL A 100 -2.52 -0.97 6.78
N GLY A 101 -2.38 -2.24 7.16
CA GLY A 101 -1.10 -2.92 7.27
C GLY A 101 -0.34 -2.64 8.58
N ALA A 102 -0.84 -1.82 9.48
CA ALA A 102 -0.26 -1.71 10.82
C ALA A 102 -0.66 -2.92 11.67
N VAL A 103 0.22 -3.31 12.57
CA VAL A 103 -0.13 -4.28 13.62
C VAL A 103 -0.81 -3.53 14.77
N ALA A 104 -2.06 -3.87 15.03
CA ALA A 104 -2.80 -3.44 16.20
C ALA A 104 -2.38 -4.31 17.40
N GLU A 105 -1.94 -3.69 18.48
CA GLU A 105 -1.50 -4.38 19.70
C GLU A 105 -2.36 -4.01 20.89
N TRP A 106 -2.69 -5.01 21.70
CA TRP A 106 -3.26 -4.88 23.04
C TRP A 106 -2.24 -5.33 24.07
N ASP A 107 -1.98 -4.47 25.04
CA ASP A 107 -1.08 -4.76 26.15
C ASP A 107 -1.51 -6.01 26.92
N GLY A 108 -0.56 -6.66 27.58
CA GLY A 108 -0.87 -7.78 28.47
C GLY A 108 -1.79 -7.36 29.61
N GLY A 109 -2.94 -8.04 29.72
CA GLY A 109 -3.95 -7.73 30.73
C GLY A 109 -4.96 -6.64 30.33
N ALA A 110 -4.90 -6.12 29.11
CA ALA A 110 -5.97 -5.28 28.56
C ALA A 110 -7.32 -6.01 28.60
N PRO A 111 -8.47 -5.31 28.69
CA PRO A 111 -9.78 -5.95 28.76
C PRO A 111 -10.02 -6.98 27.64
N GLY A 112 -10.35 -8.22 28.05
CA GLY A 112 -10.52 -9.34 27.13
C GLY A 112 -9.23 -10.03 26.68
N MET A 113 -8.05 -9.50 27.05
CA MET A 113 -6.74 -10.05 26.66
C MET A 113 -6.06 -10.75 27.84
N GLY A 114 -5.34 -11.82 27.55
CA GLY A 114 -4.51 -12.53 28.55
C GLY A 114 -3.24 -11.74 28.91
N ALA A 115 -2.47 -12.28 29.86
CA ALA A 115 -1.21 -11.66 30.29
C ALA A 115 -0.17 -11.51 29.15
N ALA A 116 -0.29 -12.29 28.09
CA ALA A 116 0.60 -12.20 26.91
C ALA A 116 0.24 -11.05 25.96
N GLY A 117 -0.91 -10.40 26.14
CA GLY A 117 -1.45 -9.44 25.19
C GLY A 117 -1.99 -10.08 23.91
N HIS A 118 -2.27 -9.27 22.91
CA HIS A 118 -2.76 -9.72 21.61
C HIS A 118 -2.23 -8.82 20.49
N VAL A 119 -2.09 -9.38 19.30
CA VAL A 119 -1.80 -8.63 18.05
C VAL A 119 -2.73 -9.09 16.94
N ALA A 120 -3.13 -8.14 16.12
CA ALA A 120 -3.95 -8.32 14.94
C ALA A 120 -3.43 -7.42 13.82
N VAL A 121 -3.85 -7.66 12.59
CA VAL A 121 -3.45 -6.85 11.44
C VAL A 121 -4.59 -5.94 11.04
N VAL A 122 -4.32 -4.67 10.83
CA VAL A 122 -5.30 -3.68 10.38
C VAL A 122 -5.51 -3.83 8.89
N GLU A 123 -6.69 -4.27 8.49
CA GLU A 123 -7.10 -4.48 7.10
C GLU A 123 -7.88 -3.29 6.54
N GLY A 124 -8.45 -2.47 7.41
CA GLY A 124 -9.20 -1.29 7.02
C GLY A 124 -9.31 -0.28 8.14
N VAL A 125 -9.42 1.00 7.76
CA VAL A 125 -9.61 2.13 8.69
C VAL A 125 -10.81 2.94 8.22
N GLY A 126 -11.76 3.22 9.11
CA GLY A 126 -12.92 4.06 8.81
C GLY A 126 -12.58 5.54 8.71
N PRO A 127 -13.49 6.35 8.15
CA PRO A 127 -13.30 7.79 8.00
C PRO A 127 -12.88 8.45 9.30
N GLY A 128 -11.77 9.21 9.26
CA GLY A 128 -11.22 9.88 10.46
C GLY A 128 -10.80 8.94 11.58
N GLY A 129 -10.55 7.66 11.30
CA GLY A 129 -10.21 6.68 12.34
C GLY A 129 -11.39 6.25 13.20
N SER A 130 -12.64 6.44 12.74
CA SER A 130 -13.86 6.14 13.51
C SER A 130 -14.04 4.65 13.81
N TYR A 131 -13.40 3.78 13.07
CA TYR A 131 -13.30 2.34 13.32
C TYR A 131 -12.07 1.76 12.62
N ILE A 132 -11.69 0.57 13.02
CA ILE A 132 -10.76 -0.29 12.27
C ILE A 132 -11.45 -1.60 11.92
N VAL A 133 -10.97 -2.23 10.85
CA VAL A 133 -11.26 -3.64 10.53
C VAL A 133 -9.95 -4.38 10.67
N ILE A 134 -9.94 -5.44 11.44
CA ILE A 134 -8.75 -6.26 11.70
C ILE A 134 -8.98 -7.69 11.26
N SER A 135 -7.92 -8.35 10.85
CA SER A 135 -7.80 -9.78 10.74
C SER A 135 -6.96 -10.32 11.89
N GLN A 136 -7.36 -11.44 12.48
CA GLN A 136 -6.70 -11.97 13.67
C GLN A 136 -6.80 -13.48 13.80
N GLN A 137 -5.91 -14.05 14.63
CA GLN A 137 -5.82 -15.46 14.91
C GLN A 137 -5.81 -15.71 16.41
N ALA A 138 -6.33 -16.87 16.85
CA ALA A 138 -6.36 -17.34 18.24
C ALA A 138 -7.18 -16.44 19.18
N ILE A 139 -8.27 -15.86 18.67
CA ILE A 139 -9.25 -15.13 19.49
C ILE A 139 -10.66 -15.62 19.12
N GLY A 140 -11.58 -15.57 20.08
CA GLY A 140 -12.97 -15.97 19.83
C GLY A 140 -13.23 -17.48 19.90
N SER A 141 -14.42 -17.89 19.45
CA SER A 141 -14.95 -19.26 19.55
C SER A 141 -14.90 -20.05 18.23
N ASP A 142 -14.19 -19.56 17.24
CA ASP A 142 -14.05 -20.21 15.94
C ASP A 142 -13.15 -21.44 16.02
N PRO A 143 -13.48 -22.57 15.34
CA PRO A 143 -12.68 -23.77 15.31
C PRO A 143 -11.21 -23.61 14.90
N ASN A 144 -10.94 -22.60 14.05
CA ASN A 144 -9.60 -22.27 13.59
C ASN A 144 -9.01 -21.09 14.35
N GLY A 145 -9.80 -20.40 15.20
CA GLY A 145 -9.39 -19.20 15.92
C GLY A 145 -9.12 -17.98 15.03
N TYR A 146 -9.65 -17.94 13.81
CA TYR A 146 -9.48 -16.86 12.83
C TYR A 146 -10.77 -16.10 12.62
N ASP A 147 -10.67 -14.77 12.66
CA ASP A 147 -11.80 -13.91 12.31
C ASP A 147 -11.35 -12.55 11.72
N TRP A 148 -12.32 -11.88 11.12
CA TRP A 148 -12.27 -10.45 10.83
C TRP A 148 -13.26 -9.75 11.73
N THR A 149 -12.78 -8.69 12.39
CA THR A 149 -13.57 -7.94 13.35
C THR A 149 -13.45 -6.44 13.06
N ARG A 150 -14.59 -5.75 13.08
CA ARG A 150 -14.65 -4.29 13.11
C ARG A 150 -14.65 -3.83 14.56
N ILE A 151 -13.78 -2.86 14.89
CA ILE A 151 -13.68 -2.23 16.21
C ILE A 151 -13.97 -0.74 16.04
N ASN A 152 -14.93 -0.21 16.80
CA ASN A 152 -15.30 1.19 16.75
C ASN A 152 -14.45 2.01 17.72
N ALA A 153 -13.92 3.16 17.26
CA ALA A 153 -13.21 4.11 18.11
C ALA A 153 -14.18 4.73 19.15
N GLY A 154 -13.68 4.94 20.36
CA GLY A 154 -14.49 5.56 21.43
C GLY A 154 -15.56 4.68 22.06
N ALA A 155 -15.54 3.37 21.80
CA ALA A 155 -16.35 2.43 22.56
C ALA A 155 -15.99 2.48 24.04
N ALA A 156 -16.99 2.24 24.92
CA ALA A 156 -16.78 2.33 26.36
C ALA A 156 -15.67 1.35 26.82
N PRO A 157 -14.78 1.76 27.72
CA PRO A 157 -13.76 0.89 28.30
C PRO A 157 -14.36 -0.36 28.96
N GLY A 158 -13.62 -1.48 28.88
CA GLY A 158 -14.04 -2.74 29.51
C GLY A 158 -14.92 -3.65 28.64
N GLN A 159 -15.16 -3.28 27.39
CA GLN A 159 -15.82 -4.12 26.41
C GLN A 159 -14.81 -5.12 25.80
N TRP A 160 -15.30 -6.28 25.35
CA TRP A 160 -14.50 -7.24 24.58
C TRP A 160 -13.95 -6.57 23.32
N GLN A 161 -12.62 -6.69 23.09
CA GLN A 161 -11.91 -6.01 22.01
C GLN A 161 -12.20 -4.51 21.97
N GLU A 162 -11.77 -3.81 22.99
CA GLU A 162 -11.68 -2.36 22.97
C GLU A 162 -10.62 -1.89 21.98
N TRP A 163 -10.50 -0.57 21.80
CA TRP A 163 -9.51 0.02 20.90
C TRP A 163 -8.09 -0.43 21.26
N PRO A 164 -7.23 -0.75 20.27
CA PRO A 164 -5.86 -1.19 20.53
C PRO A 164 -5.05 -0.20 21.36
N SER A 165 -4.16 -0.72 22.19
CA SER A 165 -3.22 0.10 22.97
C SER A 165 -2.25 0.85 22.05
N HIS A 166 -1.78 0.18 21.00
CA HIS A 166 -0.78 0.68 20.07
C HIS A 166 -1.05 0.23 18.62
N PHE A 167 -0.53 1.02 17.66
CA PHE A 167 -0.37 0.60 16.27
C PHE A 167 1.12 0.64 15.91
N ILE A 168 1.62 -0.47 15.39
CA ILE A 168 3.02 -0.66 15.01
C ILE A 168 3.10 -0.63 13.49
N HIS A 169 3.90 0.26 12.94
CA HIS A 169 4.02 0.46 11.50
C HIS A 169 5.34 -0.14 11.00
N PHE A 170 5.35 -1.44 10.74
CA PHE A 170 6.53 -2.10 10.19
C PHE A 170 6.85 -1.58 8.78
N PRO A 171 8.14 -1.49 8.42
CA PRO A 171 8.53 -1.08 7.06
C PRO A 171 7.95 -2.06 6.03
N GLY A 172 7.24 -1.53 5.04
CA GLY A 172 6.52 -2.34 4.04
C GLY A 172 5.00 -2.27 4.18
N THR A 173 4.50 -1.87 5.36
CA THR A 173 3.05 -1.68 5.56
C THR A 173 2.53 -0.51 4.75
N GLY A 174 1.74 -0.78 3.73
CA GLY A 174 0.91 0.21 3.03
C GLY A 174 1.61 1.12 2.02
N GLY A 175 2.64 0.67 1.33
CA GLY A 175 3.27 1.52 0.36
C GLY A 175 3.93 0.80 -0.81
N GLY A 176 3.15 0.04 -1.57
CA GLY A 176 3.55 -0.17 -2.95
C GLY A 176 3.45 1.19 -3.65
N ALA A 177 4.59 1.86 -3.90
CA ALA A 177 4.62 3.02 -4.73
C ALA A 177 3.98 2.65 -6.06
N GLY A 178 2.85 3.27 -6.37
CA GLY A 178 2.31 3.24 -7.71
C GLY A 178 3.36 3.90 -8.61
N THR A 179 4.22 3.10 -9.23
CA THR A 179 5.15 3.62 -10.22
C THR A 179 4.33 3.99 -11.43
N GLY A 180 3.98 5.29 -11.54
CA GLY A 180 3.53 5.85 -12.79
C GLY A 180 4.66 5.70 -13.79
N GLY A 181 4.44 4.91 -14.83
CA GLY A 181 5.27 4.93 -16.00
C GLY A 181 5.06 6.28 -16.69
N GLY A 182 6.00 7.21 -16.51
CA GLY A 182 5.98 8.45 -17.25
C GLY A 182 5.90 8.14 -18.75
N GLY A 183 4.82 8.54 -19.40
CA GLY A 183 4.62 8.31 -20.82
C GLY A 183 5.80 8.87 -21.57
N ALA A 184 6.41 8.06 -22.43
CA ALA A 184 7.45 8.47 -23.33
C ALA A 184 6.86 9.52 -24.30
N GLY A 185 7.39 10.74 -24.24
CA GLY A 185 6.90 11.88 -24.98
C GLY A 185 6.75 11.59 -26.45
N ARG A 186 5.60 11.94 -27.01
CA ARG A 186 5.36 12.00 -28.45
C ARG A 186 5.56 13.43 -28.92
N GLY A 187 6.31 13.57 -30.04
CA GLY A 187 6.53 14.83 -30.70
C GLY A 187 5.23 15.48 -31.15
N GLY A 188 5.06 16.78 -30.86
CA GLY A 188 4.03 17.61 -31.46
C GLY A 188 3.18 18.43 -30.51
N GLY A 189 3.75 18.94 -29.43
CA GLY A 189 3.18 19.92 -28.50
C GLY A 189 4.04 20.00 -27.26
N PRO A 190 3.96 21.05 -26.41
CA PRO A 190 4.60 20.98 -25.12
C PRO A 190 3.99 19.79 -24.38
N ALA A 191 4.86 18.80 -24.09
CA ALA A 191 4.47 17.60 -23.37
C ALA A 191 3.89 18.02 -22.00
N ALA A 192 2.67 17.65 -21.71
CA ALA A 192 2.14 17.74 -20.36
C ALA A 192 3.06 16.90 -19.46
N GLY A 193 3.63 17.50 -18.43
CA GLY A 193 4.51 16.80 -17.50
C GLY A 193 3.70 15.80 -16.66
N THR A 194 4.38 14.82 -16.10
CA THR A 194 3.78 13.91 -15.13
C THR A 194 3.25 14.69 -13.93
N SER A 195 2.01 14.45 -13.58
CA SER A 195 1.37 14.99 -12.38
C SER A 195 1.36 13.97 -11.25
N VAL A 196 0.79 14.32 -10.11
CA VAL A 196 0.63 13.47 -8.97
C VAL A 196 -0.83 13.15 -8.67
N GLY A 197 -1.04 12.05 -8.01
CA GLY A 197 -2.29 11.65 -7.42
C GLY A 197 -2.04 10.92 -6.11
N TYR A 198 -3.11 10.55 -5.47
CA TYR A 198 -3.07 9.59 -4.39
C TYR A 198 -4.31 8.70 -4.41
N TYR A 199 -4.13 7.52 -3.89
CA TYR A 199 -5.21 6.60 -3.57
C TYR A 199 -5.47 6.68 -2.06
N ASP A 200 -6.74 6.87 -1.71
CA ASP A 200 -7.21 6.83 -0.34
C ASP A 200 -7.71 5.41 -0.03
N PRO A 201 -6.99 4.64 0.77
CA PRO A 201 -7.41 3.27 1.10
C PRO A 201 -8.64 3.21 2.00
N GLN A 202 -9.03 4.33 2.62
CA GLN A 202 -10.17 4.40 3.52
C GLN A 202 -11.51 4.40 2.77
N ASP A 203 -11.59 5.13 1.64
CA ASP A 203 -12.79 5.21 0.82
C ASP A 203 -12.62 4.57 -0.57
N SER A 204 -11.47 3.93 -0.82
CA SER A 204 -11.12 3.30 -2.09
C SER A 204 -11.22 4.27 -3.26
N SER A 205 -10.78 5.51 -3.10
CA SER A 205 -10.83 6.53 -4.14
C SER A 205 -9.45 6.99 -4.59
N TYR A 206 -9.36 7.27 -5.88
CA TYR A 206 -8.26 8.00 -6.49
C TYR A 206 -8.57 9.49 -6.48
N ARG A 207 -7.59 10.31 -6.14
CA ARG A 207 -7.63 11.77 -6.28
C ARG A 207 -6.41 12.22 -7.06
N LEU A 208 -6.64 12.77 -8.25
CA LEU A 208 -5.60 13.03 -9.26
C LEU A 208 -5.59 14.52 -9.55
N GLN A 209 -4.41 15.14 -9.53
CA GLN A 209 -4.22 16.53 -9.93
C GLN A 209 -3.91 16.63 -11.43
N ALA A 210 -4.48 17.60 -12.12
CA ALA A 210 -4.18 17.84 -13.54
C ALA A 210 -2.72 18.32 -13.76
N ALA A 211 -2.14 19.04 -12.80
CA ALA A 211 -0.71 19.36 -12.78
C ALA A 211 -0.18 19.47 -11.35
N PRO A 212 1.12 19.25 -11.11
CA PRO A 212 1.70 19.27 -9.77
C PRO A 212 1.48 20.62 -9.06
N GLY A 213 0.99 20.57 -7.81
CA GLY A 213 0.82 21.76 -6.98
C GLY A 213 -0.32 22.70 -7.38
N GLN A 214 -1.18 22.32 -8.31
CA GLN A 214 -2.35 23.13 -8.68
C GLN A 214 -3.41 23.13 -7.59
N ALA A 215 -4.05 24.30 -7.38
CA ALA A 215 -5.15 24.49 -6.46
C ALA A 215 -6.52 24.03 -7.02
N ALA A 216 -6.58 23.53 -8.26
CA ALA A 216 -7.80 23.04 -8.88
C ALA A 216 -8.34 21.79 -8.14
N ALA A 217 -9.66 21.62 -8.18
CA ALA A 217 -10.29 20.43 -7.60
C ALA A 217 -9.74 19.16 -8.27
N PRO A 218 -9.37 18.13 -7.51
CA PRO A 218 -8.84 16.90 -8.08
C PRO A 218 -9.92 16.10 -8.80
N ILE A 219 -9.52 15.38 -9.84
CA ILE A 219 -10.37 14.32 -10.42
C ILE A 219 -10.52 13.25 -9.33
N THR A 220 -11.75 12.95 -8.93
CA THR A 220 -12.03 11.95 -7.91
C THR A 220 -12.74 10.76 -8.54
N VAL A 221 -12.18 9.56 -8.35
CA VAL A 221 -12.76 8.30 -8.84
C VAL A 221 -12.85 7.31 -7.70
N HIS A 222 -14.06 6.94 -7.31
CA HIS A 222 -14.28 5.87 -6.33
C HIS A 222 -14.12 4.53 -7.03
N HIS A 223 -12.98 3.89 -6.82
CA HIS A 223 -12.70 2.58 -7.39
C HIS A 223 -11.46 1.96 -6.74
N GLY A 224 -11.55 0.70 -6.39
CA GLY A 224 -10.47 -0.04 -5.77
C GLY A 224 -11.00 -1.11 -4.82
N TRP A 225 -10.10 -1.79 -4.15
CA TRP A 225 -10.39 -2.82 -3.15
C TRP A 225 -9.47 -2.58 -1.96
N ALA A 226 -9.93 -2.88 -0.78
CA ALA A 226 -9.09 -2.86 0.41
C ALA A 226 -7.84 -3.74 0.18
N GLY A 227 -6.66 -3.21 0.54
CA GLY A 227 -5.39 -3.90 0.32
C GLY A 227 -4.89 -3.96 -1.13
N ALA A 228 -5.56 -3.27 -2.06
CA ALA A 228 -5.04 -3.14 -3.42
C ALA A 228 -3.92 -2.09 -3.48
N VAL A 229 -2.91 -2.37 -4.29
CA VAL A 229 -1.85 -1.42 -4.64
C VAL A 229 -2.31 -0.65 -5.88
N PRO A 230 -2.49 0.68 -5.80
CA PRO A 230 -2.91 1.46 -6.95
C PRO A 230 -1.80 1.55 -8.00
N LEU A 231 -2.21 1.66 -9.25
CA LEU A 231 -1.34 1.79 -10.41
C LEU A 231 -1.83 2.92 -11.32
N ALA A 232 -0.89 3.48 -12.06
CA ALA A 232 -1.14 4.43 -13.13
C ALA A 232 -0.36 4.04 -14.38
N GLY A 233 -0.94 4.28 -15.55
CA GLY A 233 -0.27 4.03 -16.82
C GLY A 233 -1.19 4.23 -18.02
N ASP A 234 -0.59 4.48 -19.16
CA ASP A 234 -1.26 4.54 -20.47
C ASP A 234 -1.46 3.12 -21.00
N TRP A 235 -2.50 2.44 -20.54
CA TRP A 235 -2.78 1.05 -20.92
C TRP A 235 -3.24 0.88 -22.37
N THR A 236 -3.54 1.97 -23.06
CA THR A 236 -4.07 1.98 -24.43
C THR A 236 -3.10 2.52 -25.46
N GLY A 237 -2.02 3.16 -25.03
CA GLY A 237 -1.08 3.87 -25.92
C GLY A 237 -1.65 5.17 -26.47
N SER A 238 -2.62 5.77 -25.76
CA SER A 238 -3.27 7.03 -26.15
C SER A 238 -2.45 8.28 -25.87
N GLY A 239 -1.43 8.17 -25.02
CA GLY A 239 -0.63 9.26 -24.52
C GLY A 239 -1.17 9.86 -23.21
N THR A 240 -2.21 9.26 -22.61
CA THR A 240 -2.81 9.68 -21.36
C THR A 240 -2.88 8.48 -20.40
N ASP A 241 -2.44 8.69 -19.17
CA ASP A 241 -2.49 7.64 -18.16
C ASP A 241 -3.91 7.45 -17.63
N SER A 242 -4.20 6.24 -17.25
CA SER A 242 -5.40 5.84 -16.56
C SER A 242 -5.07 5.07 -15.28
N ILE A 243 -6.07 4.65 -14.53
CA ILE A 243 -5.90 3.98 -13.25
C ILE A 243 -5.91 2.46 -13.40
N GLY A 244 -5.24 1.81 -12.48
CA GLY A 244 -5.28 0.37 -12.29
C GLY A 244 -5.05 0.03 -10.82
N TRP A 245 -5.18 -1.22 -10.49
CA TRP A 245 -4.82 -1.72 -9.17
C TRP A 245 -4.31 -3.16 -9.27
N TYR A 246 -3.50 -3.52 -8.32
CA TYR A 246 -2.96 -4.86 -8.16
C TYR A 246 -3.39 -5.42 -6.82
N ILE A 247 -3.79 -6.68 -6.80
CA ILE A 247 -4.12 -7.37 -5.55
C ILE A 247 -2.96 -8.32 -5.21
N PRO A 248 -2.08 -7.94 -4.26
CA PRO A 248 -0.89 -8.72 -3.92
C PRO A 248 -1.22 -10.14 -3.49
N ALA A 249 -2.26 -10.34 -2.70
CA ALA A 249 -2.69 -11.66 -2.25
C ALA A 249 -3.08 -12.62 -3.39
N ARG A 250 -3.33 -12.11 -4.59
CA ARG A 250 -3.76 -12.90 -5.76
C ARG A 250 -2.79 -12.82 -6.93
N GLY A 251 -1.74 -12.02 -6.85
CA GLY A 251 -0.85 -11.75 -7.98
C GLY A 251 -1.60 -11.21 -9.21
N ARG A 252 -2.65 -10.39 -9.01
CA ARG A 252 -3.60 -10.07 -10.08
C ARG A 252 -3.70 -8.57 -10.33
N PHE A 253 -3.55 -8.21 -11.60
CA PHE A 253 -3.71 -6.86 -12.12
C PHE A 253 -5.15 -6.63 -12.61
N PHE A 254 -5.63 -5.41 -12.40
CA PHE A 254 -6.88 -4.88 -12.90
C PHE A 254 -6.61 -3.49 -13.48
N LEU A 255 -6.84 -3.31 -14.76
CA LEU A 255 -6.50 -2.08 -15.48
C LEU A 255 -7.76 -1.50 -16.11
N ARG A 256 -7.85 -0.17 -16.09
CA ARG A 256 -8.94 0.57 -16.73
C ARG A 256 -8.38 1.39 -17.88
N ASP A 257 -9.17 1.55 -18.91
CA ASP A 257 -8.79 2.35 -20.08
C ASP A 257 -9.21 3.83 -19.93
N GLN A 258 -9.95 4.15 -18.86
CA GLN A 258 -10.46 5.49 -18.57
C GLN A 258 -10.40 5.80 -17.06
N ILE A 259 -10.26 7.09 -16.72
CA ILE A 259 -10.31 7.59 -15.35
C ILE A 259 -11.79 7.75 -14.91
N THR A 260 -12.51 6.64 -14.80
CA THR A 260 -13.93 6.61 -14.38
C THR A 260 -14.18 5.41 -13.47
N GLY A 261 -15.27 5.41 -12.71
CA GLY A 261 -15.72 4.23 -11.97
C GLY A 261 -16.19 3.10 -12.91
N GLY A 262 -16.34 1.89 -12.39
CA GLY A 262 -16.86 0.73 -13.12
C GLY A 262 -15.84 -0.44 -13.27
N PRO A 263 -16.17 -1.53 -13.99
CA PRO A 263 -15.31 -2.72 -14.06
C PRO A 263 -13.97 -2.44 -14.74
N ALA A 264 -12.96 -3.22 -14.41
CA ALA A 264 -11.68 -3.20 -15.14
C ALA A 264 -11.88 -3.61 -16.60
N ALA A 265 -11.22 -2.91 -17.51
CA ALA A 265 -11.19 -3.26 -18.93
C ALA A 265 -10.37 -4.54 -19.16
N ARG A 266 -9.31 -4.72 -18.36
CA ARG A 266 -8.46 -5.91 -18.36
C ARG A 266 -8.21 -6.40 -16.96
N SER A 267 -8.21 -7.73 -16.78
CA SER A 267 -7.74 -8.33 -15.52
C SER A 267 -7.03 -9.66 -15.81
N PHE A 268 -5.87 -9.84 -15.20
CA PHE A 268 -5.04 -11.05 -15.39
C PHE A 268 -4.10 -11.27 -14.19
N ALA A 269 -3.70 -12.52 -13.99
CA ALA A 269 -2.68 -12.87 -13.02
C ALA A 269 -1.28 -12.78 -13.66
N LEU A 270 -0.32 -12.20 -12.95
CA LEU A 270 1.08 -12.15 -13.35
C LEU A 270 1.96 -12.20 -12.08
N GLY A 271 2.74 -13.25 -11.98
CA GLY A 271 3.56 -13.54 -10.80
C GLY A 271 2.80 -14.25 -9.68
N PRO A 272 3.53 -14.72 -8.66
CA PRO A 272 2.95 -15.31 -7.46
C PRO A 272 2.35 -14.23 -6.55
N PRO A 273 1.56 -14.61 -5.55
CA PRO A 273 1.15 -13.70 -4.48
C PRO A 273 2.35 -13.08 -3.74
N GLY A 274 2.13 -11.90 -3.13
CA GLY A 274 3.14 -11.20 -2.31
C GLY A 274 4.16 -10.38 -3.10
N MET A 275 3.98 -10.24 -4.41
CA MET A 275 4.86 -9.42 -5.25
C MET A 275 4.47 -7.95 -5.22
N MET A 276 5.43 -7.06 -5.49
CA MET A 276 5.22 -5.63 -5.65
C MET A 276 5.01 -5.30 -7.13
N PRO A 277 3.89 -4.66 -7.52
CA PRO A 277 3.62 -4.37 -8.92
C PRO A 277 4.47 -3.22 -9.45
N LEU A 278 4.68 -3.23 -10.76
CA LEU A 278 5.35 -2.18 -11.53
C LEU A 278 4.55 -1.86 -12.79
N ALA A 279 4.60 -0.61 -13.20
CA ALA A 279 4.10 -0.12 -14.48
C ALA A 279 5.21 0.64 -15.20
N GLY A 280 5.38 0.41 -16.50
CA GLY A 280 6.40 1.06 -17.30
C GLY A 280 6.35 0.64 -18.76
N ASN A 281 6.86 1.48 -19.64
CA ASN A 281 7.05 1.16 -21.05
C ASN A 281 8.39 0.43 -21.24
N TRP A 282 8.39 -0.90 -21.19
CA TRP A 282 9.63 -1.68 -21.20
C TRP A 282 10.28 -1.83 -22.57
N ASP A 283 9.51 -1.80 -23.64
CA ASP A 283 9.97 -2.08 -25.02
C ASP A 283 10.11 -0.81 -25.89
N GLY A 284 9.74 0.35 -25.37
CA GLY A 284 9.79 1.61 -26.10
C GLY A 284 8.67 1.77 -27.16
N GLN A 285 7.67 0.88 -27.13
CA GLN A 285 6.48 1.02 -27.97
C GLN A 285 5.49 1.99 -27.33
N SER A 286 4.35 2.22 -27.97
CA SER A 286 3.30 3.04 -27.38
C SER A 286 2.59 2.33 -26.24
N GLY A 287 2.43 3.01 -25.09
CA GLY A 287 1.67 2.53 -23.96
C GLY A 287 2.52 2.00 -22.81
N THR A 288 1.85 1.82 -21.70
CA THR A 288 2.42 1.32 -20.44
C THR A 288 2.14 -0.18 -20.33
N SER A 289 3.16 -0.93 -19.99
CA SER A 289 3.11 -2.35 -19.69
C SER A 289 3.22 -2.59 -18.18
N VAL A 290 3.18 -3.83 -17.73
CA VAL A 290 3.24 -4.20 -16.31
C VAL A 290 4.44 -5.07 -15.98
N GLY A 291 4.75 -5.16 -14.72
CA GLY A 291 5.74 -6.06 -14.17
C GLY A 291 5.49 -6.28 -12.69
N TYR A 292 6.32 -7.09 -12.08
CA TYR A 292 6.38 -7.22 -10.64
C TYR A 292 7.82 -7.36 -10.16
N TYR A 293 8.04 -6.96 -8.94
CA TYR A 293 9.28 -7.13 -8.21
C TYR A 293 9.08 -8.15 -7.11
N ASP A 294 10.01 -9.09 -7.02
CA ASP A 294 10.09 -10.04 -5.91
C ASP A 294 10.93 -9.44 -4.77
N PRO A 295 10.30 -9.01 -3.68
CA PRO A 295 11.02 -8.38 -2.57
C PRO A 295 11.95 -9.35 -1.82
N ALA A 296 11.71 -10.65 -1.89
CA ALA A 296 12.57 -11.63 -1.22
C ALA A 296 13.92 -11.83 -1.92
N THR A 297 13.98 -11.60 -3.22
CA THR A 297 15.17 -11.87 -4.02
C THR A 297 15.80 -10.64 -4.67
N GLY A 298 15.08 -9.52 -4.75
CA GLY A 298 15.50 -8.34 -5.51
C GLY A 298 15.38 -8.52 -7.03
N THR A 299 14.42 -9.36 -7.48
CA THR A 299 14.28 -9.73 -8.89
C THR A 299 13.11 -8.99 -9.53
N PHE A 300 13.37 -8.38 -10.67
CA PHE A 300 12.37 -7.76 -11.54
C PHE A 300 11.88 -8.76 -12.58
N HIS A 301 10.58 -8.82 -12.78
CA HIS A 301 9.90 -9.61 -13.79
C HIS A 301 8.99 -8.68 -14.60
N LEU A 302 9.37 -8.34 -15.81
CA LEU A 302 8.72 -7.34 -16.64
C LEU A 302 8.04 -8.02 -17.82
N ARG A 303 6.86 -7.53 -18.21
CA ARG A 303 6.09 -8.11 -19.29
C ARG A 303 5.55 -7.03 -20.22
N ASN A 304 5.83 -7.15 -21.51
CA ASN A 304 5.41 -6.17 -22.54
C ASN A 304 3.93 -6.29 -22.91
N ALA A 305 3.26 -7.38 -22.55
CA ALA A 305 1.84 -7.56 -22.85
C ALA A 305 0.98 -7.41 -21.60
N LEU A 306 -0.15 -6.71 -21.70
CA LEU A 306 -1.15 -6.56 -20.64
C LEU A 306 -2.02 -7.83 -20.49
N SER A 307 -1.35 -8.94 -20.18
CA SER A 307 -1.96 -10.27 -20.04
C SER A 307 -1.14 -11.15 -19.10
N GLY A 308 -1.72 -12.20 -18.57
CA GLY A 308 -0.99 -13.23 -17.82
C GLY A 308 0.03 -13.97 -18.69
N GLY A 309 0.95 -14.68 -18.04
CA GLY A 309 1.96 -15.51 -18.70
C GLY A 309 3.38 -15.23 -18.22
N ARG A 310 4.37 -15.70 -18.98
CA ARG A 310 5.78 -15.54 -18.61
C ARG A 310 6.24 -14.08 -18.78
N ALA A 311 7.10 -13.62 -17.89
CA ALA A 311 7.79 -12.33 -18.04
C ALA A 311 8.62 -12.29 -19.33
N SER A 312 8.66 -11.14 -19.99
CA SER A 312 9.51 -10.88 -21.17
C SER A 312 10.97 -10.73 -20.74
N GLU A 313 11.18 -10.07 -19.61
CA GLU A 313 12.48 -9.84 -19.00
C GLU A 313 12.46 -10.28 -17.54
N THR A 314 13.54 -10.91 -17.09
CA THR A 314 13.74 -11.31 -15.69
C THR A 314 15.20 -11.12 -15.32
N PHE A 315 15.45 -10.30 -14.30
CA PHE A 315 16.81 -10.02 -13.82
C PHE A 315 16.79 -9.52 -12.37
N ARG A 316 17.91 -9.73 -11.68
CA ARG A 316 18.11 -9.21 -10.33
C ARG A 316 18.81 -7.85 -10.41
N PHE A 317 18.27 -6.85 -9.67
CA PHE A 317 18.87 -5.54 -9.51
C PHE A 317 18.60 -5.01 -8.09
N GLY A 318 19.65 -4.87 -7.31
CA GLY A 318 19.60 -4.47 -5.92
C GLY A 318 19.48 -5.63 -4.91
N PRO A 319 19.54 -5.31 -3.62
CA PRO A 319 19.32 -6.25 -2.55
C PRO A 319 17.81 -6.56 -2.37
N PRO A 320 17.47 -7.60 -1.62
CA PRO A 320 16.09 -7.83 -1.17
C PRO A 320 15.51 -6.66 -0.38
N HIS A 321 14.17 -6.60 -0.30
CA HIS A 321 13.38 -5.67 0.53
C HIS A 321 13.54 -4.18 0.18
N MET A 322 13.85 -3.89 -1.06
CA MET A 322 13.85 -2.52 -1.59
C MET A 322 12.47 -2.17 -2.17
N ILE A 323 12.20 -0.88 -2.31
CA ILE A 323 10.98 -0.40 -2.97
C ILE A 323 11.30 -0.20 -4.46
N PRO A 324 10.68 -0.96 -5.38
CA PRO A 324 11.00 -0.87 -6.80
C PRO A 324 10.43 0.40 -7.43
N LEU A 325 11.10 0.87 -8.49
CA LEU A 325 10.72 2.03 -9.30
C LEU A 325 10.85 1.72 -10.78
N ALA A 326 10.10 2.45 -11.59
CA ALA A 326 10.23 2.47 -13.04
C ALA A 326 10.16 3.92 -13.54
N GLY A 327 10.94 4.25 -14.56
CA GLY A 327 10.95 5.56 -15.18
C GLY A 327 11.90 5.62 -16.37
N ASP A 328 11.64 6.52 -17.31
CA ASP A 328 12.57 6.79 -18.41
C ASP A 328 13.69 7.70 -17.94
N TRP A 329 14.68 7.11 -17.25
CA TRP A 329 15.82 7.85 -16.67
C TRP A 329 16.74 8.50 -17.71
N ALA A 330 16.69 8.05 -18.94
CA ALA A 330 17.58 8.47 -20.02
C ALA A 330 16.89 9.32 -21.09
N GLY A 331 15.57 9.50 -21.04
CA GLY A 331 14.81 10.16 -22.10
C GLY A 331 14.82 9.38 -23.43
N ALA A 332 14.89 8.05 -23.33
CA ALA A 332 15.03 7.17 -24.49
C ALA A 332 13.67 6.66 -25.02
N GLY A 333 12.56 7.11 -24.45
CA GLY A 333 11.22 6.65 -24.79
C GLY A 333 10.86 5.29 -24.22
N ARG A 334 11.68 4.72 -23.33
CA ARG A 334 11.44 3.46 -22.66
C ARG A 334 11.81 3.56 -21.18
N ALA A 335 11.08 2.84 -20.35
CA ALA A 335 11.35 2.80 -18.93
C ALA A 335 12.56 1.91 -18.62
N GLY A 336 13.44 2.42 -17.76
CA GLY A 336 14.37 1.62 -16.99
C GLY A 336 13.77 1.24 -15.64
N VAL A 337 14.55 0.59 -14.79
CA VAL A 337 14.17 0.21 -13.43
C VAL A 337 14.97 0.97 -12.39
N GLY A 338 14.48 0.97 -11.17
CA GLY A 338 15.18 1.50 -10.01
C GLY A 338 14.74 0.80 -8.75
N TYR A 339 15.44 1.07 -7.69
CA TYR A 339 14.97 0.78 -6.34
C TYR A 339 15.33 1.92 -5.40
N TYR A 340 14.49 2.07 -4.41
CA TYR A 340 14.70 2.99 -3.29
C TYR A 340 15.01 2.17 -2.04
N ASP A 341 16.09 2.56 -1.35
CA ASP A 341 16.41 2.02 -0.04
C ASP A 341 15.70 2.85 1.04
N PRO A 342 14.65 2.32 1.65
CA PRO A 342 13.88 3.07 2.65
C PRO A 342 14.65 3.34 3.94
N SER A 343 15.71 2.59 4.22
CA SER A 343 16.52 2.79 5.42
C SER A 343 17.45 3.99 5.34
N THR A 344 17.83 4.38 4.12
CA THR A 344 18.81 5.47 3.88
C THR A 344 18.25 6.65 3.12
N GLY A 345 17.12 6.50 2.43
CA GLY A 345 16.59 7.52 1.51
C GLY A 345 17.35 7.57 0.19
N THR A 346 17.95 6.46 -0.24
CA THR A 346 18.82 6.41 -1.42
C THR A 346 18.11 5.79 -2.61
N PHE A 347 18.17 6.48 -3.74
CA PHE A 347 17.71 6.01 -5.04
C PHE A 347 18.86 5.33 -5.79
N HIS A 348 18.60 4.17 -6.37
CA HIS A 348 19.48 3.44 -7.26
C HIS A 348 18.75 3.20 -8.56
N LEU A 349 19.18 3.87 -9.63
CA LEU A 349 18.46 3.89 -10.91
C LEU A 349 19.30 3.23 -12.00
N ARG A 350 18.64 2.54 -12.94
CA ARG A 350 19.26 1.86 -14.05
C ARG A 350 18.42 2.02 -15.32
N SER A 351 19.01 2.57 -16.37
CA SER A 351 18.31 2.79 -17.64
C SER A 351 18.12 1.51 -18.47
N GLY A 352 18.92 0.47 -18.21
CA GLY A 352 18.80 -0.82 -18.89
C GLY A 352 17.97 -1.84 -18.11
N LEU A 353 17.31 -2.73 -18.82
CA LEU A 353 16.51 -3.84 -18.25
C LEU A 353 17.38 -5.08 -18.05
N SER A 354 18.38 -4.98 -17.19
CA SER A 354 19.31 -6.09 -16.89
C SER A 354 19.93 -5.93 -15.51
N GLY A 355 20.51 -6.98 -14.95
CA GLY A 355 21.33 -6.89 -13.74
C GLY A 355 22.60 -6.09 -13.97
N GLY A 356 23.26 -5.67 -12.89
CA GLY A 356 24.53 -4.94 -12.91
C GLY A 356 24.50 -3.64 -12.08
N PRO A 357 25.50 -2.76 -12.19
CA PRO A 357 25.58 -1.54 -11.40
C PRO A 357 24.47 -0.55 -11.79
N ALA A 358 24.07 0.28 -10.83
CA ALA A 358 23.18 1.40 -11.07
C ALA A 358 23.84 2.44 -11.99
N SER A 359 23.05 3.08 -12.86
CA SER A 359 23.47 4.22 -13.69
C SER A 359 23.55 5.51 -12.87
N ALA A 360 22.74 5.64 -11.83
CA ALA A 360 22.77 6.75 -10.89
C ALA A 360 22.45 6.25 -9.48
N VAL A 361 23.20 6.78 -8.49
CA VAL A 361 22.99 6.50 -7.06
C VAL A 361 23.08 7.82 -6.31
N PHE A 362 22.03 8.18 -5.58
CA PHE A 362 22.00 9.42 -4.80
C PHE A 362 20.93 9.36 -3.71
N ARG A 363 21.14 10.14 -2.66
CA ARG A 363 20.17 10.33 -1.59
C ARG A 363 19.26 11.53 -1.92
N PHE A 364 17.94 11.33 -1.77
CA PHE A 364 16.97 12.41 -1.88
C PHE A 364 15.81 12.18 -0.90
N GLY A 365 15.68 13.08 0.06
CA GLY A 365 14.73 12.98 1.16
C GLY A 365 15.25 12.20 2.37
N PRO A 366 14.48 12.20 3.47
CA PRO A 366 14.75 11.40 4.65
C PRO A 366 14.45 9.91 4.40
N PRO A 367 14.91 9.00 5.28
CA PRO A 367 14.47 7.61 5.29
C PRO A 367 12.95 7.46 5.42
N HIS A 368 12.43 6.28 5.05
CA HIS A 368 11.03 5.87 5.21
C HIS A 368 10.00 6.72 4.46
N MET A 369 10.41 7.38 3.40
CA MET A 369 9.49 8.05 2.47
C MET A 369 8.98 7.06 1.42
N ILE A 370 7.86 7.39 0.77
CA ILE A 370 7.33 6.62 -0.35
C ILE A 370 7.87 7.23 -1.64
N PRO A 371 8.72 6.51 -2.41
CA PRO A 371 9.34 7.06 -3.60
C PRO A 371 8.38 7.15 -4.77
N LEU A 372 8.66 8.09 -5.68
CA LEU A 372 7.92 8.34 -6.91
C LEU A 372 8.90 8.54 -8.08
N ALA A 373 8.41 8.30 -9.28
CA ALA A 373 9.10 8.59 -10.53
C ALA A 373 8.14 9.25 -11.51
N GLY A 374 8.59 10.26 -12.26
CA GLY A 374 7.79 10.95 -13.26
C GLY A 374 8.56 12.05 -13.95
N ASP A 375 8.12 12.45 -15.12
CA ASP A 375 8.64 13.63 -15.85
C ASP A 375 7.97 14.91 -15.34
N TRP A 376 8.41 15.41 -14.19
CA TRP A 376 7.78 16.54 -13.50
C TRP A 376 7.87 17.87 -14.26
N ALA A 377 8.86 18.00 -15.14
CA ALA A 377 9.13 19.20 -15.91
C ALA A 377 8.65 19.12 -17.38
N GLY A 378 8.13 17.97 -17.82
CA GLY A 378 7.80 17.74 -19.22
C GLY A 378 9.04 17.74 -20.14
N ALA A 379 10.19 17.33 -19.59
CA ALA A 379 11.49 17.39 -20.26
C ALA A 379 11.79 16.14 -21.13
N GLY A 380 10.89 15.17 -21.15
CA GLY A 380 11.03 13.91 -21.88
C GLY A 380 11.88 12.86 -21.15
N HIS A 381 12.19 13.07 -19.89
CA HIS A 381 12.85 12.09 -19.03
C HIS A 381 12.28 12.10 -17.61
N ALA A 382 12.31 10.96 -16.95
CA ALA A 382 11.81 10.87 -15.60
C ALA A 382 12.82 11.45 -14.59
N GLY A 383 12.30 12.24 -13.65
CA GLY A 383 12.91 12.59 -12.39
C GLY A 383 12.46 11.64 -11.28
N VAL A 384 12.81 11.94 -10.04
CA VAL A 384 12.39 11.22 -8.85
C VAL A 384 11.56 12.11 -7.94
N GLY A 385 10.83 11.49 -7.05
CA GLY A 385 10.09 12.19 -6.00
C GLY A 385 9.98 11.32 -4.76
N TYR A 386 9.50 11.94 -3.70
CA TYR A 386 8.99 11.20 -2.55
C TYR A 386 7.76 11.87 -1.96
N TYR A 387 6.92 11.04 -1.39
CA TYR A 387 5.77 11.44 -0.59
C TYR A 387 6.08 11.17 0.87
N ASN A 388 5.78 12.16 1.72
CA ASN A 388 5.87 11.99 3.16
C ASN A 388 4.53 11.46 3.70
N PRO A 389 4.46 10.21 4.13
CA PRO A 389 3.21 9.62 4.62
C PRO A 389 2.72 10.21 5.94
N ALA A 390 3.56 10.94 6.67
CA ALA A 390 3.15 11.56 7.94
C ALA A 390 2.27 12.80 7.74
N ASP A 391 2.47 13.56 6.67
CA ASP A 391 1.86 14.88 6.52
C ASP A 391 1.24 15.18 5.14
N GLY A 392 1.43 14.30 4.14
CA GLY A 392 0.87 14.44 2.81
C GLY A 392 1.65 15.36 1.85
N TRP A 393 2.91 15.66 2.17
CA TRP A 393 3.76 16.47 1.30
C TRP A 393 4.42 15.64 0.21
N PHE A 394 4.38 16.19 -1.01
CA PHE A 394 5.13 15.73 -2.17
C PHE A 394 6.38 16.56 -2.35
N HIS A 395 7.51 15.92 -2.62
CA HIS A 395 8.79 16.55 -2.94
C HIS A 395 9.28 15.94 -4.25
N LEU A 396 9.31 16.73 -5.30
CA LEU A 396 9.63 16.29 -6.66
C LEU A 396 10.96 16.89 -7.11
N ARG A 397 11.75 16.13 -7.84
CA ARG A 397 13.06 16.53 -8.32
C ARG A 397 13.28 16.05 -9.74
N ASP A 398 13.56 16.98 -10.64
CA ASP A 398 13.76 16.69 -12.07
C ASP A 398 15.14 16.06 -12.36
N ARG A 399 16.11 16.32 -11.49
CA ARG A 399 17.49 15.84 -11.68
C ARG A 399 17.76 14.55 -10.92
N LEU A 400 18.41 13.61 -11.56
CA LEU A 400 18.84 12.33 -10.97
C LEU A 400 20.12 12.48 -10.14
N SER A 401 20.07 13.34 -9.12
CA SER A 401 21.21 13.65 -8.23
C SER A 401 20.71 14.12 -6.87
N ALA A 402 21.56 14.11 -5.85
CA ALA A 402 21.26 14.71 -4.55
C ALA A 402 21.04 16.23 -4.65
N GLY A 403 20.24 16.78 -3.73
CA GLY A 403 19.97 18.21 -3.65
C GLY A 403 18.52 18.54 -3.26
N PRO A 404 18.11 19.81 -3.28
CA PRO A 404 16.74 20.21 -2.92
C PRO A 404 15.72 19.72 -3.95
N ALA A 405 14.47 19.64 -3.53
CA ALA A 405 13.34 19.40 -4.43
C ALA A 405 13.22 20.57 -5.45
N SER A 406 12.86 20.25 -6.69
CA SER A 406 12.48 21.25 -7.71
C SER A 406 11.11 21.84 -7.40
N GLN A 407 10.22 20.99 -6.88
CA GLN A 407 8.86 21.35 -6.46
C GLN A 407 8.53 20.65 -5.14
N GLN A 408 7.78 21.33 -4.28
CA GLN A 408 7.25 20.76 -3.06
C GLN A 408 5.89 21.38 -2.74
N PHE A 409 4.92 20.54 -2.40
CA PHE A 409 3.56 20.97 -2.08
C PHE A 409 2.83 19.87 -1.30
N LYS A 410 1.79 20.27 -0.59
CA LYS A 410 0.89 19.35 0.09
C LYS A 410 -0.29 19.00 -0.81
N PHE A 411 -0.57 17.69 -0.96
CA PHE A 411 -1.76 17.22 -1.64
C PHE A 411 -2.34 16.01 -0.93
N GLY A 412 -3.46 16.20 -0.30
CA GLY A 412 -4.14 15.22 0.54
C GLY A 412 -3.63 15.16 1.98
N PRO A 413 -4.21 14.31 2.79
CA PRO A 413 -3.76 14.04 4.15
C PRO A 413 -2.56 13.08 4.15
N GLY A 414 -1.96 12.86 5.33
CA GLY A 414 -1.01 11.76 5.53
C GLY A 414 -1.68 10.38 5.41
N GLY A 415 -0.87 9.32 5.24
CA GLY A 415 -1.37 7.94 5.17
C GLY A 415 -1.96 7.51 3.82
N MET A 416 -1.85 8.36 2.78
CA MET A 416 -2.30 8.02 1.43
C MET A 416 -1.25 7.24 0.66
N VAL A 417 -1.67 6.54 -0.40
CA VAL A 417 -0.76 5.87 -1.34
C VAL A 417 -0.56 6.78 -2.55
N PRO A 418 0.63 7.36 -2.72
CA PRO A 418 0.87 8.31 -3.80
C PRO A 418 0.95 7.63 -5.17
N LEU A 419 0.61 8.40 -6.20
CA LEU A 419 0.64 8.02 -7.61
C LEU A 419 1.32 9.12 -8.42
N ALA A 420 1.88 8.73 -9.55
CA ALA A 420 2.38 9.62 -10.57
C ALA A 420 1.81 9.21 -11.93
N GLY A 421 1.37 10.18 -12.75
CA GLY A 421 0.81 9.91 -14.06
C GLY A 421 0.46 11.17 -14.83
N ASP A 422 0.27 11.04 -16.14
CA ASP A 422 -0.28 12.07 -17.02
C ASP A 422 -1.78 11.83 -17.21
N TRP A 423 -2.58 12.52 -16.42
CA TRP A 423 -4.04 12.36 -16.41
C TRP A 423 -4.75 13.09 -17.56
N GLY A 424 -3.99 13.76 -18.46
CA GLY A 424 -4.51 14.66 -19.47
C GLY A 424 -4.98 16.00 -18.87
N ALA A 425 -4.99 17.04 -19.69
CA ALA A 425 -5.68 18.27 -19.31
C ALA A 425 -7.20 17.99 -19.27
N ALA A 426 -7.82 18.17 -18.11
CA ALA A 426 -9.28 18.09 -17.95
C ALA A 426 -9.96 19.30 -18.60
#